data_897a5f6028e55f8e1e155e8330c6f8d3
#
_entry.id   897a5f6028e55f8e1e155e8330c6f8d3
#
_cell.length_a   1.000
_cell.length_b   1.000
_cell.length_c   1.000
_cell.angle_alpha   90.00
_cell.angle_beta   90.00
_cell.angle_gamma   90.00
#
_symmetry.space_group_name_H-M   'P 1'
#
loop_
_entity.id
_entity.type
_entity.pdbx_description
1 polymer ?
#
loop_
_entity_poly.entity_id
_entity_poly.type
_entity_poly.pdbx_seq_one_letter_code
_entity_poly.pdbx_strand_id
1 'polypeptide(L)'
;FTPDQLGTWEYTVRSGVDRFQTWLRDLKRRKSAGDDLCDEMIEGQQLINSVLQSAPTDAAEQLSHIKSVLTAPDGYSTACSNQLASLMAAHADHSEDTWLDIPRRICVERERAAVGAWYEAFPRSWGSPGAHGTLCDLAKKIDYIASMGFDVLYLPPIHPIGQSFRK
;
A
#
# COMPACT_ATOMS: atom_id res chain seq x y z
N PHE A 1 4.39 3.63 1.70
CA PHE A 1 3.37 3.17 0.73
C PHE A 1 2.57 4.37 0.24
N THR A 2 2.41 4.49 -1.06
CA THR A 2 1.58 5.52 -1.71
C THR A 2 0.58 4.80 -2.61
N PRO A 3 -0.73 5.03 -2.44
CA PRO A 3 -1.73 4.49 -3.34
C PRO A 3 -1.53 5.01 -4.76
N ASP A 4 -1.67 4.13 -5.76
CA ASP A 4 -1.47 4.43 -7.18
C ASP A 4 -2.74 4.39 -8.02
N GLN A 5 -3.89 4.11 -7.38
CA GLN A 5 -5.20 4.04 -8.03
C GLN A 5 -6.25 4.77 -7.21
N LEU A 6 -7.24 5.33 -7.91
CA LEU A 6 -8.43 5.89 -7.27
C LEU A 6 -9.30 4.78 -6.67
N GLY A 7 -10.00 5.11 -5.59
CA GLY A 7 -10.94 4.20 -4.94
C GLY A 7 -10.64 3.98 -3.46
N THR A 8 -11.29 2.99 -2.89
CA THR A 8 -11.12 2.65 -1.48
C THR A 8 -10.02 1.61 -1.32
N TRP A 9 -8.99 1.96 -0.55
CA TRP A 9 -7.92 1.08 -0.15
C TRP A 9 -8.12 0.60 1.27
N GLU A 10 -7.80 -0.64 1.52
CA GLU A 10 -7.72 -1.16 2.88
C GLU A 10 -6.26 -1.50 3.21
N TYR A 11 -5.82 -1.11 4.39
CA TYR A 11 -4.50 -1.49 4.88
C TYR A 11 -4.58 -2.04 6.30
N THR A 12 -3.66 -2.91 6.61
CA THR A 12 -3.42 -3.41 7.94
C THR A 12 -1.95 -3.29 8.28
N VAL A 13 -1.61 -3.48 9.55
CA VAL A 13 -0.24 -3.47 10.04
C VAL A 13 0.04 -4.80 10.70
N ARG A 14 1.16 -5.39 10.35
CA ARG A 14 1.71 -6.57 11.00
C ARG A 14 2.95 -6.16 11.79
N SER A 15 3.08 -6.67 12.99
CA SER A 15 4.24 -6.46 13.86
C SER A 15 4.70 -7.79 14.45
N GLY A 16 5.97 -8.05 14.37
CA GLY A 16 6.58 -9.26 14.90
C GLY A 16 8.06 -9.06 15.21
N VAL A 17 8.68 -10.07 15.80
CA VAL A 17 10.11 -10.07 16.08
C VAL A 17 10.88 -10.68 14.92
N ASP A 18 11.68 -9.89 14.24
CA ASP A 18 12.65 -10.42 13.28
C ASP A 18 13.85 -11.02 14.03
N ARG A 19 13.79 -12.34 14.25
CA ARG A 19 14.82 -13.08 14.98
C ARG A 19 16.16 -13.07 14.25
N PHE A 20 16.13 -13.13 12.90
CA PHE A 20 17.36 -13.12 12.10
C PHE A 20 18.05 -11.76 12.17
N GLN A 21 17.33 -10.65 11.99
CA GLN A 21 17.92 -9.32 12.08
C GLN A 21 18.38 -8.99 13.51
N THR A 22 17.69 -9.50 14.52
CA THR A 22 18.12 -9.37 15.92
C THR A 22 19.44 -10.06 16.13
N TRP A 23 19.56 -11.33 15.73
CA TRP A 23 20.80 -12.09 15.79
C TRP A 23 21.93 -11.42 15.00
N LEU A 24 21.67 -10.99 13.76
CA LEU A 24 22.67 -10.34 12.91
C LEU A 24 23.22 -9.04 13.51
N ARG A 25 22.35 -8.26 14.15
CA ARG A 25 22.76 -7.04 14.87
C ARG A 25 23.69 -7.38 16.04
N ASP A 26 23.34 -8.40 16.82
CA ASP A 26 24.10 -8.81 17.99
C ASP A 26 25.44 -9.46 17.59
N LEU A 27 25.45 -10.26 16.52
CA LEU A 27 26.67 -10.80 15.89
C LEU A 27 27.64 -9.67 15.48
N LYS A 28 27.15 -8.63 14.80
CA LYS A 28 27.95 -7.48 14.39
C LYS A 28 28.52 -6.73 15.59
N ARG A 29 27.75 -6.56 16.63
CA ARG A 29 28.18 -5.89 17.88
C ARG A 29 29.30 -6.67 18.58
N ARG A 30 29.16 -7.99 18.71
CA ARG A 30 30.19 -8.86 19.32
C ARG A 30 31.46 -8.91 18.49
N LYS A 31 31.33 -8.99 17.16
CA LYS A 31 32.49 -8.89 16.25
C LYS A 31 33.27 -7.59 16.47
N SER A 32 32.57 -6.48 16.63
CA SER A 32 33.21 -5.16 16.87
C SER A 32 33.87 -5.07 18.25
N ALA A 33 33.38 -5.83 19.23
CA ALA A 33 33.98 -5.93 20.57
C ALA A 33 35.21 -6.86 20.61
N GLY A 34 35.44 -7.66 19.56
CA GLY A 34 36.54 -8.63 19.52
C GLY A 34 36.22 -9.95 20.21
N ASP A 35 34.95 -10.22 20.47
CA ASP A 35 34.50 -11.45 21.12
C ASP A 35 34.65 -12.67 20.20
N ASP A 36 34.73 -13.87 20.82
CA ASP A 36 34.56 -15.13 20.09
C ASP A 36 33.12 -15.25 19.61
N LEU A 37 32.94 -15.68 18.37
CA LEU A 37 31.64 -15.77 17.70
C LEU A 37 31.13 -17.21 17.52
N CYS A 38 31.78 -18.20 18.13
CA CYS A 38 31.43 -19.59 17.93
C CYS A 38 29.97 -19.91 18.28
N ASP A 39 29.49 -19.41 19.41
CA ASP A 39 28.11 -19.63 19.88
C ASP A 39 27.09 -18.92 18.98
N GLU A 40 27.39 -17.71 18.55
CA GLU A 40 26.56 -16.95 17.64
C GLU A 40 26.42 -17.62 16.27
N MET A 41 27.48 -18.21 15.77
CA MET A 41 27.44 -18.95 14.50
C MET A 41 26.58 -20.21 14.62
N ILE A 42 26.63 -20.90 15.76
CA ILE A 42 25.74 -22.05 16.04
C ILE A 42 24.29 -21.58 16.12
N GLU A 43 24.01 -20.47 16.80
CA GLU A 43 22.66 -19.87 16.84
C GLU A 43 22.17 -19.50 15.43
N GLY A 44 23.02 -18.91 14.59
CA GLY A 44 22.71 -18.61 13.20
C GLY A 44 22.34 -19.86 12.39
N GLN A 45 23.05 -20.97 12.61
CA GLN A 45 22.69 -22.25 11.97
C GLN A 45 21.33 -22.78 12.45
N GLN A 46 20.97 -22.56 13.72
CA GLN A 46 19.66 -22.95 14.26
C GLN A 46 18.54 -22.11 13.65
N LEU A 47 18.76 -20.80 13.49
CA LEU A 47 17.81 -19.92 12.79
C LEU A 47 17.58 -20.33 11.34
N ILE A 48 18.64 -20.67 10.61
CA ILE A 48 18.51 -21.20 9.24
C ILE A 48 17.75 -22.54 9.26
N ASN A 49 18.01 -23.40 10.23
CA ASN A 49 17.30 -24.68 10.36
C ASN A 49 15.78 -24.51 10.54
N SER A 50 15.34 -23.52 11.31
CA SER A 50 13.91 -23.26 11.50
C SER A 50 13.23 -22.88 10.18
N VAL A 51 13.91 -22.11 9.34
CA VAL A 51 13.39 -21.70 8.02
C VAL A 51 13.43 -22.86 7.02
N LEU A 52 14.44 -23.73 7.08
CA LEU A 52 14.57 -24.89 6.19
C LEU A 52 13.38 -25.85 6.27
N GLN A 53 12.66 -25.90 7.40
CA GLN A 53 11.51 -26.79 7.57
C GLN A 53 10.31 -26.41 6.69
N SER A 54 10.21 -25.16 6.29
CA SER A 54 9.08 -24.62 5.51
C SER A 54 9.50 -24.04 4.14
N ALA A 55 10.80 -23.92 3.86
CA ALA A 55 11.32 -23.32 2.65
C ALA A 55 11.06 -24.22 1.42
N PRO A 56 10.76 -23.65 0.25
CA PRO A 56 10.71 -24.38 -1.01
C PRO A 56 12.10 -24.94 -1.39
N THR A 57 12.13 -25.97 -2.26
CA THR A 57 13.33 -26.77 -2.55
C THR A 57 14.53 -25.94 -2.99
N ASP A 58 14.32 -24.96 -3.86
CA ASP A 58 15.38 -24.08 -4.37
C ASP A 58 15.99 -23.18 -3.26
N ALA A 59 15.16 -22.64 -2.39
CA ALA A 59 15.60 -21.87 -1.24
C ALA A 59 16.27 -22.76 -0.17
N ALA A 60 15.75 -23.97 0.02
CA ALA A 60 16.30 -24.94 0.98
C ALA A 60 17.72 -25.40 0.58
N GLU A 61 17.99 -25.61 -0.70
CA GLU A 61 19.34 -25.94 -1.20
C GLU A 61 20.32 -24.80 -0.92
N GLN A 62 19.94 -23.55 -1.21
CA GLN A 62 20.76 -22.38 -0.95
C GLN A 62 21.01 -22.19 0.55
N LEU A 63 19.97 -22.27 1.38
CA LEU A 63 20.09 -22.16 2.84
C LEU A 63 20.94 -23.26 3.44
N SER A 64 20.82 -24.50 2.95
CA SER A 64 21.65 -25.63 3.40
C SER A 64 23.13 -25.42 3.07
N HIS A 65 23.43 -24.91 1.88
CA HIS A 65 24.80 -24.55 1.51
C HIS A 65 25.34 -23.44 2.42
N ILE A 66 24.60 -22.34 2.58
CA ILE A 66 25.00 -21.22 3.45
C ILE A 66 25.23 -21.71 4.88
N LYS A 67 24.33 -22.51 5.43
CA LYS A 67 24.46 -23.09 6.75
C LYS A 67 25.76 -23.87 6.92
N SER A 68 26.17 -24.66 5.94
CA SER A 68 27.36 -25.49 6.01
C SER A 68 28.66 -24.69 6.09
N VAL A 69 28.67 -23.45 5.59
CA VAL A 69 29.85 -22.59 5.58
C VAL A 69 29.85 -21.54 6.70
N LEU A 70 28.77 -21.42 7.51
CA LEU A 70 28.71 -20.41 8.58
C LEU A 70 29.79 -20.60 9.65
N THR A 71 30.18 -21.82 9.97
CA THR A 71 31.24 -22.11 10.95
C THR A 71 32.64 -22.14 10.35
N ALA A 72 32.77 -21.90 9.05
CA ALA A 72 34.07 -21.77 8.38
C ALA A 72 34.74 -20.41 8.71
N PRO A 73 36.04 -20.23 8.44
CA PRO A 73 36.75 -18.97 8.73
C PRO A 73 36.07 -17.72 8.13
N ASP A 74 35.41 -17.85 6.98
CA ASP A 74 34.68 -16.77 6.29
C ASP A 74 33.18 -16.69 6.69
N GLY A 75 32.77 -17.45 7.70
CA GLY A 75 31.36 -17.55 8.14
C GLY A 75 30.73 -16.21 8.49
N TYR A 76 31.49 -15.31 9.09
CA TYR A 76 30.99 -13.96 9.39
C TYR A 76 30.58 -13.16 8.13
N SER A 77 31.41 -13.23 7.08
CA SER A 77 31.09 -12.58 5.79
C SER A 77 29.82 -13.16 5.19
N THR A 78 29.68 -14.49 5.23
CA THR A 78 28.49 -15.22 4.75
C THR A 78 27.25 -14.84 5.57
N ALA A 79 27.36 -14.75 6.91
CA ALA A 79 26.29 -14.32 7.80
C ALA A 79 25.78 -12.90 7.49
N CYS A 80 26.68 -12.01 7.09
CA CYS A 80 26.37 -10.63 6.73
C CYS A 80 25.95 -10.44 5.26
N SER A 81 25.84 -11.51 4.48
CA SER A 81 25.51 -11.42 3.06
C SER A 81 24.08 -10.98 2.81
N ASN A 82 23.87 -10.17 1.76
CA ASN A 82 22.53 -9.80 1.30
C ASN A 82 21.72 -11.02 0.85
N GLN A 83 22.37 -12.05 0.31
CA GLN A 83 21.71 -13.28 -0.11
C GLN A 83 21.04 -13.97 1.08
N LEU A 84 21.77 -14.19 2.18
CA LEU A 84 21.19 -14.79 3.39
C LEU A 84 20.07 -13.91 3.95
N ALA A 85 20.26 -12.61 4.04
CA ALA A 85 19.26 -11.69 4.55
C ALA A 85 17.95 -11.75 3.72
N SER A 86 18.06 -11.80 2.40
CA SER A 86 16.89 -11.91 1.51
C SER A 86 16.18 -13.25 1.66
N LEU A 87 16.91 -14.34 1.75
CA LEU A 87 16.32 -15.69 1.94
C LEU A 87 15.60 -15.80 3.27
N MET A 88 16.22 -15.33 4.35
CA MET A 88 15.62 -15.36 5.70
C MET A 88 14.38 -14.46 5.78
N ALA A 89 14.38 -13.29 5.15
CA ALA A 89 13.23 -12.39 5.11
C ALA A 89 12.07 -12.97 4.26
N ALA A 90 12.38 -13.62 3.14
CA ALA A 90 11.37 -14.18 2.24
C ALA A 90 10.63 -15.40 2.85
N HIS A 91 11.28 -16.11 3.79
CA HIS A 91 10.75 -17.34 4.37
C HIS A 91 10.65 -17.27 5.91
N ALA A 92 10.59 -16.04 6.47
CA ALA A 92 10.42 -15.85 7.91
C ALA A 92 9.09 -16.46 8.39
N ASP A 93 9.13 -17.07 9.56
CA ASP A 93 7.90 -17.52 10.24
C ASP A 93 7.18 -16.31 10.85
N HIS A 94 5.93 -16.15 10.48
CA HIS A 94 5.06 -15.05 10.91
C HIS A 94 3.91 -15.52 11.80
N SER A 95 3.96 -16.75 12.28
CA SER A 95 2.89 -17.36 13.11
C SER A 95 2.65 -16.61 14.43
N GLU A 96 3.70 -16.01 14.97
CA GLU A 96 3.67 -15.25 16.23
C GLU A 96 3.42 -13.74 16.01
N ASP A 97 3.23 -13.30 14.78
CA ASP A 97 3.03 -11.88 14.46
C ASP A 97 1.65 -11.41 14.93
N THR A 98 1.63 -10.20 15.45
CA THR A 98 0.40 -9.51 15.80
C THR A 98 -0.07 -8.64 14.62
N TRP A 99 -1.35 -8.74 14.31
CA TRP A 99 -2.00 -7.96 13.26
C TRP A 99 -2.90 -6.89 13.86
N LEU A 100 -3.05 -5.78 13.15
CA LEU A 100 -4.09 -4.82 13.45
C LEU A 100 -5.46 -5.48 13.18
N ASP A 101 -6.29 -5.63 14.24
CA ASP A 101 -7.54 -6.39 14.20
C ASP A 101 -8.55 -5.86 13.19
N ILE A 102 -8.59 -4.54 13.02
CA ILE A 102 -9.54 -3.87 12.12
C ILE A 102 -8.75 -3.14 11.03
N PRO A 103 -8.81 -3.60 9.77
CA PRO A 103 -8.21 -2.88 8.66
C PRO A 103 -8.71 -1.43 8.60
N ARG A 104 -7.82 -0.52 8.23
CA ARG A 104 -8.14 0.89 8.07
C ARG A 104 -8.38 1.18 6.59
N ARG A 105 -9.34 2.07 6.34
CA ARG A 105 -9.70 2.48 4.98
C ARG A 105 -9.15 3.86 4.66
N ILE A 106 -8.67 4.01 3.43
CA ILE A 106 -8.29 5.28 2.84
C ILE A 106 -9.07 5.40 1.54
N CYS A 107 -9.81 6.51 1.38
CA CYS A 107 -10.42 6.85 0.11
C CYS A 107 -9.47 7.73 -0.68
N VAL A 108 -9.05 7.25 -1.84
CA VAL A 108 -8.22 8.01 -2.79
C VAL A 108 -9.15 8.59 -3.83
N GLU A 109 -9.41 9.87 -3.69
CA GLU A 109 -10.27 10.63 -4.58
C GLU A 109 -9.46 11.19 -5.77
N ARG A 110 -10.19 11.55 -6.83
CA ARG A 110 -9.60 12.32 -7.92
C ARG A 110 -9.08 13.66 -7.41
N GLU A 111 -8.06 14.20 -8.04
CA GLU A 111 -7.42 15.47 -7.65
C GLU A 111 -8.43 16.62 -7.51
N ARG A 112 -9.41 16.69 -8.43
CA ARG A 112 -10.46 17.71 -8.43
C ARG A 112 -11.52 17.57 -7.33
N ALA A 113 -11.49 16.50 -6.53
CA ALA A 113 -12.36 16.39 -5.37
C ALA A 113 -11.93 17.34 -4.23
N ALA A 114 -10.64 17.69 -4.19
CA ALA A 114 -10.12 18.63 -3.19
C ALA A 114 -10.37 20.11 -3.56
N VAL A 115 -10.27 20.42 -4.86
CA VAL A 115 -10.46 21.78 -5.39
C VAL A 115 -11.15 21.69 -6.75
N GLY A 116 -12.35 22.25 -6.87
CA GLY A 116 -13.10 22.30 -8.12
C GLY A 116 -13.95 23.59 -8.22
N ALA A 117 -14.11 24.08 -9.45
CA ALA A 117 -14.95 25.22 -9.74
C ALA A 117 -16.36 24.75 -10.15
N TRP A 118 -17.39 25.31 -9.54
CA TRP A 118 -18.77 24.91 -9.77
C TRP A 118 -19.50 25.98 -10.56
N TYR A 119 -20.27 25.55 -11.57
CA TYR A 119 -21.15 26.40 -12.37
C TYR A 119 -22.61 26.06 -12.11
N GLU A 120 -23.38 26.99 -11.61
CA GLU A 120 -24.83 26.80 -11.45
C GLU A 120 -25.57 27.20 -12.71
N ALA A 121 -26.44 26.32 -13.19
CA ALA A 121 -27.24 26.55 -14.38
C ALA A 121 -28.70 26.17 -14.19
N PHE A 122 -29.61 27.08 -14.54
CA PHE A 122 -31.03 26.78 -14.68
C PHE A 122 -31.30 26.27 -16.08
N PRO A 123 -31.69 25.01 -16.30
CA PRO A 123 -31.96 24.46 -17.65
C PRO A 123 -32.92 25.31 -18.45
N ARG A 124 -33.96 25.87 -17.81
CA ARG A 124 -34.94 26.74 -18.40
C ARG A 124 -34.34 27.97 -19.11
N SER A 125 -33.23 28.48 -18.62
CA SER A 125 -32.57 29.69 -19.17
C SER A 125 -31.74 29.43 -20.44
N TRP A 126 -31.55 28.15 -20.80
CA TRP A 126 -30.67 27.76 -21.91
C TRP A 126 -31.44 27.42 -23.21
N GLY A 127 -32.72 27.80 -23.28
CA GLY A 127 -33.53 27.61 -24.49
C GLY A 127 -33.25 28.63 -25.59
N SER A 128 -33.92 28.44 -26.71
CA SER A 128 -33.94 29.42 -27.81
C SER A 128 -34.74 30.66 -27.43
N PRO A 129 -34.54 31.83 -28.06
CA PRO A 129 -35.33 33.02 -27.80
C PRO A 129 -36.83 32.73 -27.87
N GLY A 130 -37.54 33.06 -26.80
CA GLY A 130 -38.99 32.88 -26.66
C GLY A 130 -39.43 31.47 -26.20
N ALA A 131 -38.53 30.54 -25.96
CA ALA A 131 -38.81 29.20 -25.49
C ALA A 131 -38.00 28.86 -24.24
N HIS A 132 -38.60 28.07 -23.33
CA HIS A 132 -37.87 27.54 -22.19
C HIS A 132 -36.91 26.43 -22.62
N GLY A 133 -35.67 26.46 -22.10
CA GLY A 133 -34.68 25.40 -22.31
C GLY A 133 -35.05 24.11 -21.59
N THR A 134 -34.59 23.02 -22.18
CA THR A 134 -34.66 21.67 -21.61
C THR A 134 -33.31 21.20 -21.09
N LEU A 135 -33.26 20.05 -20.44
CA LEU A 135 -32.00 19.41 -20.06
C LEU A 135 -31.15 19.07 -21.30
N CYS A 136 -31.80 18.70 -22.43
CA CYS A 136 -31.10 18.46 -23.69
C CYS A 136 -30.43 19.73 -24.27
N ASP A 137 -31.05 20.89 -24.07
CA ASP A 137 -30.48 22.15 -24.52
C ASP A 137 -29.29 22.57 -23.68
N LEU A 138 -29.37 22.34 -22.36
CA LEU A 138 -28.25 22.55 -21.44
C LEU A 138 -27.11 21.55 -21.75
N ALA A 139 -27.42 20.28 -22.04
CA ALA A 139 -26.41 19.28 -22.37
C ALA A 139 -25.53 19.68 -23.57
N LYS A 140 -26.12 20.38 -24.56
CA LYS A 140 -25.37 20.94 -25.72
C LYS A 140 -24.38 22.04 -25.31
N LYS A 141 -24.45 22.54 -24.09
CA LYS A 141 -23.61 23.63 -23.57
C LYS A 141 -22.54 23.17 -22.60
N ILE A 142 -22.44 21.85 -22.32
CA ILE A 142 -21.45 21.31 -21.37
C ILE A 142 -20.03 21.65 -21.81
N ASP A 143 -19.70 21.49 -23.09
CA ASP A 143 -18.37 21.82 -23.59
C ASP A 143 -18.02 23.31 -23.43
N TYR A 144 -19.00 24.19 -23.60
CA TYR A 144 -18.84 25.61 -23.35
C TYR A 144 -18.56 25.90 -21.89
N ILE A 145 -19.30 25.27 -20.97
CA ILE A 145 -19.10 25.42 -19.51
C ILE A 145 -17.72 24.89 -19.11
N ALA A 146 -17.35 23.72 -19.63
CA ALA A 146 -16.02 23.13 -19.41
C ALA A 146 -14.89 24.01 -19.93
N SER A 147 -15.07 24.65 -21.10
CA SER A 147 -14.06 25.55 -21.69
C SER A 147 -13.79 26.80 -20.85
N MET A 148 -14.74 27.18 -19.98
CA MET A 148 -14.56 28.27 -19.00
C MET A 148 -13.78 27.84 -17.76
N GLY A 149 -13.39 26.55 -17.64
CA GLY A 149 -12.61 26.03 -16.52
C GLY A 149 -13.46 25.52 -15.34
N PHE A 150 -14.76 25.32 -15.54
CA PHE A 150 -15.61 24.72 -14.50
C PHE A 150 -15.54 23.17 -14.53
N ASP A 151 -15.53 22.56 -13.35
CA ASP A 151 -15.39 21.13 -13.14
C ASP A 151 -16.70 20.44 -12.82
N VAL A 152 -17.65 21.17 -12.25
CA VAL A 152 -18.94 20.67 -11.80
C VAL A 152 -20.05 21.56 -12.29
N LEU A 153 -21.07 20.96 -12.93
CA LEU A 153 -22.33 21.60 -13.25
C LEU A 153 -23.33 21.32 -12.13
N TYR A 154 -23.71 22.36 -11.40
CA TYR A 154 -24.77 22.30 -10.39
C TYR A 154 -26.11 22.68 -11.01
N LEU A 155 -27.11 21.84 -10.80
CA LEU A 155 -28.50 22.11 -11.21
C LEU A 155 -29.34 22.33 -9.96
N PRO A 156 -30.12 23.42 -9.90
CA PRO A 156 -31.14 23.55 -8.86
C PRO A 156 -32.18 22.42 -8.98
N PRO A 157 -33.12 22.24 -8.03
CA PRO A 157 -34.08 21.16 -8.05
C PRO A 157 -34.81 21.05 -9.40
N ILE A 158 -34.69 19.87 -10.05
CA ILE A 158 -35.24 19.59 -11.40
C ILE A 158 -36.41 18.58 -11.36
N HIS A 159 -36.84 18.16 -10.18
CA HIS A 159 -37.97 17.27 -9.98
C HIS A 159 -39.30 17.97 -10.37
N PRO A 160 -40.37 17.24 -10.71
CA PRO A 160 -41.66 17.79 -11.00
C PRO A 160 -42.22 18.64 -9.85
N ILE A 161 -42.77 19.78 -10.19
CA ILE A 161 -43.38 20.69 -9.19
C ILE A 161 -44.65 20.01 -8.63
N GLY A 162 -44.82 20.07 -7.29
CA GLY A 162 -46.05 19.64 -6.65
C GLY A 162 -47.31 20.38 -7.13
N GLN A 163 -48.46 19.82 -6.89
CA GLN A 163 -49.73 20.42 -7.32
C GLN A 163 -50.34 21.39 -6.31
N SER A 164 -50.04 21.25 -5.02
CA SER A 164 -50.55 22.05 -3.96
C SER A 164 -49.94 23.46 -3.98
N PHE A 165 -50.78 24.48 -3.83
CA PHE A 165 -50.36 25.92 -3.79
C PHE A 165 -49.63 26.41 -5.05
N ARG A 166 -49.82 25.74 -6.18
CA ARG A 166 -49.26 26.16 -7.45
C ARG A 166 -49.97 27.39 -7.98
N LYS A 167 -49.22 28.48 -8.23
CA LYS A 167 -49.76 29.71 -8.89
C LYS A 167 -49.76 29.52 -10.39
#